data_2482313bf3531e7d88df17646dc4ea84
#
_entry.id   2482313bf3531e7d88df17646dc4ea84
#
_cell.length_a   1.000
_cell.length_b   1.000
_cell.length_c   1.000
_cell.angle_alpha   90.00
_cell.angle_beta   90.00
_cell.angle_gamma   90.00
#
_symmetry.space_group_name_H-M   'P 1'
#
loop_
_entity.id
_entity.type
_entity.pdbx_description
1 polymer ?
#
loop_
_entity_poly.entity_id
_entity_poly.type
_entity_poly.pdbx_seq_one_letter_code
_entity_poly.pdbx_strand_id
1 'polypeptide(L)'
;QKKLRRSTVGWKFLVEYHHGGKKWMQLSDLKESNPVDVAEYVTARKLEDEVAFQWWVPYTLRKKARIIAAVKSRVKRKTHKYGIEIPQSVEDAFRIDRENGNNMWQQALALEMNSIGVAISFIRDGAVTPPGLTKTSGHVIFDVKMDFRRKARWVLDGHKTPEPTTANYAGVVSRESVRIAFTYAAMMGLPVMAGDIKTAYLQAPTSENHYIICGPEFGIENEGKRARVRRAIYGGRVSGRDYWLHLRKCMDSLGFSSSKADSDVWFRSARKTDGTEYIEYVLLYVDDILVISEHPEEVLRNEIGKHWQMKEDSIGKPSLYLGGKCREVELDNGVKCWAFSSSQYVQSAVDNVKAWLAKKNRTLPNKAEAPFASGYRPEVDVSRELVPEDASYFQSLIGVLRWIVELGRVDICLEVSMMSSHLALPREGHLECLYHMFAYLGKYHNAEMLYDPTEPQIDPSIFKKQDWTFSTMSETDRTEVLPPDMPEPKGKPFVIRCFVDADHAGDAVTRKSRTGFIVYLNNAPI
;
A
#
# COMPACT_ATOMS: atom_id res chain seq x y z
N GLN A 1 51.11 12.61 -12.16
CA GLN A 1 49.74 12.26 -12.62
C GLN A 1 48.78 13.32 -12.14
N LYS A 2 48.11 14.07 -13.03
CA LYS A 2 47.06 15.02 -12.68
C LYS A 2 45.87 14.21 -12.10
N LYS A 3 45.52 14.44 -10.83
CA LYS A 3 44.29 13.89 -10.24
C LYS A 3 43.09 14.41 -11.02
N LEU A 4 42.30 13.51 -11.59
CA LEU A 4 41.01 13.84 -12.23
C LEU A 4 40.11 14.56 -11.25
N ARG A 5 39.63 15.74 -11.63
CA ARG A 5 38.72 16.56 -10.80
C ARG A 5 37.34 15.88 -10.76
N ARG A 6 36.98 15.31 -9.62
CA ARG A 6 35.65 14.70 -9.41
C ARG A 6 34.62 15.80 -9.15
N SER A 7 33.89 16.22 -10.17
CA SER A 7 32.87 17.27 -10.05
C SER A 7 31.66 16.91 -10.90
N THR A 8 30.47 17.20 -10.37
CA THR A 8 29.19 17.14 -11.09
C THR A 8 28.65 18.55 -11.42
N VAL A 9 29.44 19.58 -11.10
CA VAL A 9 29.04 20.99 -11.25
C VAL A 9 28.83 21.34 -12.74
N GLY A 10 27.76 22.06 -13.02
CA GLY A 10 27.40 22.54 -14.36
C GLY A 10 26.47 21.62 -15.14
N TRP A 11 26.22 20.40 -14.67
CA TRP A 11 25.29 19.49 -15.33
C TRP A 11 23.89 19.53 -14.70
N LYS A 12 22.87 19.58 -15.57
CA LYS A 12 21.46 19.48 -15.22
C LYS A 12 20.76 18.51 -16.16
N PHE A 13 19.77 17.78 -15.65
CA PHE A 13 18.91 16.91 -16.45
C PHE A 13 17.48 17.41 -16.41
N LEU A 14 16.82 17.37 -17.55
CA LEU A 14 15.37 17.54 -17.61
C LEU A 14 14.71 16.22 -17.22
N VAL A 15 14.21 16.16 -16.00
CA VAL A 15 13.51 14.98 -15.50
C VAL A 15 12.03 15.11 -15.85
N GLU A 16 11.51 14.09 -16.49
CA GLU A 16 10.09 13.92 -16.76
C GLU A 16 9.50 12.94 -15.74
N TYR A 17 8.49 13.38 -15.01
CA TYR A 17 7.81 12.57 -14.02
C TYR A 17 6.66 11.78 -14.66
N HIS A 18 6.28 10.64 -14.08
CA HIS A 18 5.19 9.80 -14.58
C HIS A 18 3.85 10.53 -14.77
N HIS A 19 3.62 11.61 -14.03
CA HIS A 19 2.44 12.48 -14.20
C HIS A 19 2.59 13.53 -15.30
N GLY A 20 3.66 13.48 -16.12
CA GLY A 20 3.91 14.37 -17.25
C GLY A 20 4.58 15.71 -16.92
N GLY A 21 4.78 16.03 -15.63
CA GLY A 21 5.52 17.22 -15.21
C GLY A 21 7.02 17.10 -15.56
N LYS A 22 7.64 18.23 -15.97
CA LYS A 22 9.08 18.30 -16.32
C LYS A 22 9.79 19.29 -15.43
N LYS A 23 10.97 18.92 -14.91
CA LYS A 23 11.79 19.80 -14.06
C LYS A 23 13.27 19.62 -14.36
N TRP A 24 14.00 20.77 -14.45
CA TRP A 24 15.45 20.73 -14.49
C TRP A 24 16.03 20.48 -13.10
N MET A 25 16.77 19.38 -12.94
CA MET A 25 17.41 19.01 -11.70
C MET A 25 18.94 18.99 -11.84
N GLN A 26 19.64 19.37 -10.77
CA GLN A 26 21.10 19.30 -10.75
C GLN A 26 21.57 17.85 -10.76
N LEU A 27 22.67 17.58 -11.44
CA LEU A 27 23.26 16.24 -11.44
C LEU A 27 23.71 15.78 -10.05
N SER A 28 24.15 16.72 -9.20
CA SER A 28 24.49 16.41 -7.79
C SER A 28 23.32 15.74 -7.07
N ASP A 29 22.14 16.31 -7.18
CA ASP A 29 20.92 15.86 -6.49
C ASP A 29 20.42 14.54 -7.06
N LEU A 30 20.43 14.41 -8.38
CA LEU A 30 20.05 13.16 -9.07
C LEU A 30 21.03 12.03 -8.81
N LYS A 31 22.32 12.31 -8.71
CA LYS A 31 23.33 11.30 -8.35
C LYS A 31 23.11 10.77 -6.93
N GLU A 32 22.62 11.58 -6.01
CA GLU A 32 22.29 11.15 -4.66
C GLU A 32 20.95 10.42 -4.58
N SER A 33 19.92 10.92 -5.25
CA SER A 33 18.56 10.38 -5.19
C SER A 33 18.33 9.19 -6.11
N ASN A 34 18.80 9.24 -7.36
CA ASN A 34 18.54 8.27 -8.42
C ASN A 34 19.82 7.86 -9.17
N PRO A 35 20.88 7.39 -8.48
CA PRO A 35 22.19 7.17 -9.10
C PRO A 35 22.18 6.12 -10.21
N VAL A 36 21.33 5.10 -10.09
CA VAL A 36 21.26 4.00 -11.07
C VAL A 36 20.59 4.46 -12.36
N ASP A 37 19.43 5.13 -12.25
CA ASP A 37 18.70 5.62 -13.42
C ASP A 37 19.53 6.63 -14.22
N VAL A 38 20.25 7.52 -13.53
CA VAL A 38 21.17 8.45 -14.17
C VAL A 38 22.33 7.73 -14.81
N ALA A 39 22.91 6.72 -14.17
CA ALA A 39 24.01 5.95 -14.74
C ALA A 39 23.60 5.20 -16.01
N GLU A 40 22.42 4.60 -16.02
CA GLU A 40 21.85 3.92 -17.20
C GLU A 40 21.56 4.91 -18.33
N TYR A 41 20.95 6.05 -18.02
CA TYR A 41 20.68 7.09 -19.00
C TYR A 41 21.99 7.62 -19.64
N VAL A 42 22.99 7.91 -18.81
CA VAL A 42 24.31 8.38 -19.25
C VAL A 42 24.97 7.37 -20.18
N THR A 43 24.93 6.09 -19.84
CA THR A 43 25.49 5.02 -20.67
C THR A 43 24.71 4.85 -21.97
N ALA A 44 23.37 4.88 -21.92
CA ALA A 44 22.52 4.81 -23.10
C ALA A 44 22.78 5.97 -24.08
N ARG A 45 23.21 7.13 -23.56
CA ARG A 45 23.56 8.33 -24.34
C ARG A 45 25.05 8.43 -24.68
N LYS A 46 25.86 7.44 -24.28
CA LYS A 46 27.33 7.42 -24.52
C LYS A 46 28.04 8.64 -23.94
N LEU A 47 27.64 9.04 -22.72
CA LEU A 47 28.21 10.19 -22.00
C LEU A 47 29.13 9.75 -20.85
N GLU A 48 29.37 8.47 -20.68
CA GLU A 48 30.16 7.88 -19.58
C GLU A 48 31.60 8.36 -19.51
N ASP A 49 32.18 8.78 -20.64
CA ASP A 49 33.56 9.30 -20.74
C ASP A 49 33.69 10.78 -20.32
N GLU A 50 32.59 11.47 -20.15
CA GLU A 50 32.60 12.84 -19.68
C GLU A 50 33.07 12.94 -18.22
N VAL A 51 33.82 14.01 -17.92
CA VAL A 51 34.44 14.23 -16.60
C VAL A 51 33.45 14.16 -15.44
N ALA A 52 32.19 14.53 -15.70
CA ALA A 52 31.12 14.48 -14.68
C ALA A 52 30.65 13.05 -14.36
N PHE A 53 30.88 12.06 -15.22
CA PHE A 53 30.31 10.71 -15.12
C PHE A 53 31.36 9.62 -14.99
N GLN A 54 32.51 9.72 -15.65
CA GLN A 54 33.54 8.68 -15.76
C GLN A 54 34.03 8.11 -14.42
N TRP A 55 33.97 8.87 -13.32
CA TRP A 55 34.48 8.49 -12.02
C TRP A 55 33.47 7.75 -11.13
N TRP A 56 32.19 7.75 -11.47
CA TRP A 56 31.17 7.12 -10.65
C TRP A 56 30.17 6.23 -11.43
N VAL A 57 29.85 6.53 -12.69
CA VAL A 57 28.89 5.75 -13.50
C VAL A 57 29.30 4.30 -13.65
N PRO A 58 30.56 3.95 -14.09
CA PRO A 58 30.97 2.56 -14.20
C PRO A 58 30.98 1.82 -12.87
N TYR A 59 31.25 2.54 -11.77
CA TYR A 59 31.20 1.97 -10.43
C TYR A 59 29.74 1.67 -10.01
N THR A 60 28.83 2.60 -10.27
CA THR A 60 27.40 2.44 -9.94
C THR A 60 26.79 1.28 -10.70
N LEU A 61 27.06 1.16 -12.01
CA LEU A 61 26.56 0.06 -12.83
C LEU A 61 27.12 -1.31 -12.39
N ARG A 62 28.41 -1.38 -12.07
CA ARG A 62 29.01 -2.59 -11.49
C ARG A 62 28.38 -2.96 -10.14
N LYS A 63 28.08 -1.98 -9.31
CA LYS A 63 27.44 -2.18 -8.02
C LYS A 63 25.98 -2.61 -8.17
N LYS A 64 25.26 -2.07 -9.17
CA LYS A 64 23.89 -2.49 -9.52
C LYS A 64 23.83 -3.97 -9.86
N ALA A 65 24.67 -4.45 -10.75
CA ALA A 65 24.70 -5.87 -11.12
C ALA A 65 24.96 -6.76 -9.88
N ARG A 66 25.85 -6.32 -8.99
CA ARG A 66 26.18 -7.00 -7.74
C ARG A 66 25.04 -6.94 -6.73
N ILE A 67 24.33 -5.82 -6.64
CA ILE A 67 23.14 -5.66 -5.81
C ILE A 67 22.00 -6.52 -6.36
N ILE A 68 21.74 -6.48 -7.66
CA ILE A 68 20.71 -7.31 -8.29
C ILE A 68 21.03 -8.79 -8.14
N ALA A 69 22.29 -9.20 -8.35
CA ALA A 69 22.72 -10.58 -8.12
C ALA A 69 22.57 -10.98 -6.65
N ALA A 70 22.94 -10.10 -5.72
CA ALA A 70 22.78 -10.31 -4.29
C ALA A 70 21.30 -10.36 -3.86
N VAL A 71 20.43 -9.53 -4.44
CA VAL A 71 18.98 -9.58 -4.21
C VAL A 71 18.38 -10.85 -4.80
N LYS A 72 18.75 -11.23 -6.02
CA LYS A 72 18.30 -12.48 -6.65
C LYS A 72 18.77 -13.72 -5.89
N SER A 73 19.99 -13.73 -5.37
CA SER A 73 20.50 -14.85 -4.54
C SER A 73 19.88 -14.88 -3.14
N ARG A 74 19.31 -13.76 -2.67
CA ARG A 74 18.67 -13.60 -1.36
C ARG A 74 17.17 -13.79 -1.39
N VAL A 75 16.54 -13.92 -2.54
CA VAL A 75 15.16 -14.42 -2.62
C VAL A 75 15.20 -15.90 -2.22
N LYS A 76 15.53 -16.17 -0.96
CA LYS A 76 15.14 -17.41 -0.29
C LYS A 76 13.63 -17.41 -0.37
N ARG A 77 13.07 -18.28 -1.20
CA ARG A 77 11.63 -18.53 -1.21
C ARG A 77 11.23 -18.79 0.22
N LYS A 78 10.19 -18.12 0.70
CA LYS A 78 9.65 -18.37 2.04
C LYS A 78 9.21 -19.82 2.06
N THR A 79 9.89 -20.66 2.83
CA THR A 79 9.54 -22.07 2.95
C THR A 79 8.43 -22.29 3.96
N HIS A 80 8.25 -21.37 4.92
CA HIS A 80 7.25 -21.46 5.97
C HIS A 80 6.64 -20.09 6.26
N LYS A 81 5.35 -20.09 6.58
CA LYS A 81 4.61 -18.93 7.09
C LYS A 81 3.72 -19.37 8.24
N TYR A 82 3.81 -18.70 9.36
CA TYR A 82 3.11 -19.07 10.60
C TYR A 82 3.36 -20.53 11.03
N GLY A 83 4.57 -21.02 10.83
CA GLY A 83 4.94 -22.42 11.13
C GLY A 83 4.43 -23.46 10.12
N ILE A 84 3.74 -23.05 9.07
CA ILE A 84 3.18 -23.92 8.03
C ILE A 84 4.09 -23.87 6.81
N GLU A 85 4.51 -25.03 6.32
CA GLU A 85 5.29 -25.15 5.09
C GLU A 85 4.47 -24.70 3.87
N ILE A 86 5.07 -23.87 3.04
CA ILE A 86 4.44 -23.32 1.82
C ILE A 86 4.94 -24.10 0.61
N PRO A 87 4.06 -24.75 -0.16
CA PRO A 87 4.42 -25.44 -1.38
C PRO A 87 5.08 -24.51 -2.40
N GLN A 88 6.03 -25.03 -3.13
CA GLN A 88 6.71 -24.34 -4.22
C GLN A 88 6.19 -24.75 -5.61
N SER A 89 5.44 -25.84 -5.68
CA SER A 89 4.78 -26.36 -6.89
C SER A 89 3.52 -27.12 -6.51
N VAL A 90 2.74 -27.53 -7.51
CA VAL A 90 1.55 -28.36 -7.31
C VAL A 90 1.92 -29.73 -6.74
N GLU A 91 2.98 -30.34 -7.26
CA GLU A 91 3.52 -31.64 -6.77
C GLU A 91 3.98 -31.54 -5.31
N ASP A 92 4.61 -30.40 -4.99
CA ASP A 92 5.06 -30.12 -3.62
C ASP A 92 3.87 -29.98 -2.66
N ALA A 93 2.78 -29.34 -3.09
CA ALA A 93 1.54 -29.25 -2.33
C ALA A 93 0.95 -30.63 -2.00
N PHE A 94 0.97 -31.53 -2.98
CA PHE A 94 0.51 -32.92 -2.78
C PHE A 94 1.44 -33.73 -1.88
N ARG A 95 2.76 -33.49 -1.96
CA ARG A 95 3.74 -34.10 -1.07
C ARG A 95 3.50 -33.67 0.38
N ILE A 96 3.41 -32.36 0.62
CA ILE A 96 3.20 -31.79 1.97
C ILE A 96 1.89 -32.27 2.58
N ASP A 97 0.80 -32.33 1.82
CA ASP A 97 -0.49 -32.83 2.29
C ASP A 97 -0.39 -34.32 2.70
N ARG A 98 0.30 -35.16 1.90
CA ARG A 98 0.52 -36.59 2.24
C ARG A 98 1.37 -36.73 3.50
N GLU A 99 2.45 -35.97 3.64
CA GLU A 99 3.33 -36.01 4.81
C GLU A 99 2.59 -35.57 6.09
N ASN A 100 1.66 -34.64 5.97
CA ASN A 100 0.85 -34.13 7.08
C ASN A 100 -0.47 -34.94 7.29
N GLY A 101 -0.76 -35.95 6.48
CA GLY A 101 -1.97 -36.74 6.57
C GLY A 101 -3.26 -35.96 6.32
N ASN A 102 -3.22 -34.94 5.47
CA ASN A 102 -4.37 -34.08 5.13
C ASN A 102 -4.41 -33.76 3.63
N ASN A 103 -5.36 -32.90 3.20
CA ASN A 103 -5.53 -32.46 1.81
C ASN A 103 -5.77 -30.94 1.70
N MET A 104 -5.28 -30.15 2.65
CA MET A 104 -5.61 -28.72 2.77
C MET A 104 -5.08 -27.90 1.59
N TRP A 105 -3.89 -28.21 1.08
CA TRP A 105 -3.34 -27.54 -0.10
C TRP A 105 -4.06 -27.93 -1.38
N GLN A 106 -4.44 -29.20 -1.51
CA GLN A 106 -5.24 -29.71 -2.63
C GLN A 106 -6.61 -29.03 -2.68
N GLN A 107 -7.27 -28.88 -1.52
CA GLN A 107 -8.54 -28.15 -1.43
C GLN A 107 -8.39 -26.69 -1.82
N ALA A 108 -7.34 -26.00 -1.36
CA ALA A 108 -7.07 -24.63 -1.72
C ALA A 108 -6.82 -24.48 -3.24
N LEU A 109 -6.09 -25.40 -3.83
CA LEU A 109 -5.85 -25.45 -5.28
C LEU A 109 -7.15 -25.69 -6.06
N ALA A 110 -7.96 -26.67 -5.66
CA ALA A 110 -9.22 -26.97 -6.32
C ALA A 110 -10.19 -25.78 -6.31
N LEU A 111 -10.30 -25.08 -5.18
CA LEU A 111 -11.12 -23.87 -5.07
C LEU A 111 -10.65 -22.78 -6.02
N GLU A 112 -9.34 -22.55 -6.12
CA GLU A 112 -8.77 -21.57 -7.04
C GLU A 112 -9.01 -21.96 -8.50
N MET A 113 -8.73 -23.20 -8.89
CA MET A 113 -8.88 -23.66 -10.27
C MET A 113 -10.35 -23.64 -10.72
N ASN A 114 -11.29 -23.97 -9.83
CA ASN A 114 -12.72 -23.79 -10.12
C ASN A 114 -13.07 -22.33 -10.38
N SER A 115 -12.48 -21.40 -9.63
CA SER A 115 -12.69 -19.97 -9.84
C SER A 115 -12.08 -19.48 -11.16
N ILE A 116 -10.89 -19.96 -11.53
CA ILE A 116 -10.21 -19.63 -12.79
C ILE A 116 -10.97 -20.12 -14.01
N GLY A 117 -11.74 -21.22 -13.88
CA GLY A 117 -12.54 -21.78 -14.98
C GLY A 117 -13.44 -20.77 -15.68
N VAL A 118 -14.00 -19.78 -14.96
CA VAL A 118 -14.85 -18.74 -15.55
C VAL A 118 -14.06 -17.70 -16.36
N ALA A 119 -12.75 -17.62 -16.15
CA ALA A 119 -11.88 -16.62 -16.77
C ALA A 119 -11.27 -17.09 -18.11
N ILE A 120 -11.42 -18.36 -18.45
CA ILE A 120 -10.81 -18.96 -19.63
C ILE A 120 -11.88 -19.61 -20.54
N SER A 121 -11.55 -19.77 -21.81
CA SER A 121 -12.32 -20.58 -22.75
C SER A 121 -11.39 -21.47 -23.57
N PHE A 122 -11.65 -22.79 -23.56
CA PHE A 122 -10.82 -23.72 -24.32
C PHE A 122 -10.93 -23.47 -25.82
N ILE A 123 -9.81 -23.52 -26.51
CA ILE A 123 -9.73 -23.51 -27.96
C ILE A 123 -9.90 -24.95 -28.44
N ARG A 124 -10.80 -25.19 -29.38
CA ARG A 124 -11.09 -26.53 -29.91
C ARG A 124 -9.79 -27.21 -30.36
N ASP A 125 -9.67 -28.49 -30.04
CA ASP A 125 -8.51 -29.30 -30.44
C ASP A 125 -8.41 -29.35 -31.98
N GLY A 126 -7.18 -29.19 -32.46
CA GLY A 126 -6.91 -29.10 -33.92
C GLY A 126 -7.24 -27.76 -34.58
N ALA A 127 -7.95 -26.85 -33.90
CA ALA A 127 -8.25 -25.54 -34.44
C ALA A 127 -6.98 -24.66 -34.52
N VAL A 128 -6.90 -23.81 -35.53
CA VAL A 128 -5.86 -22.79 -35.63
C VAL A 128 -6.08 -21.76 -34.50
N THR A 129 -4.98 -21.38 -33.80
CA THR A 129 -5.10 -20.31 -32.81
C THR A 129 -5.57 -19.02 -33.50
N PRO A 130 -6.64 -18.37 -33.02
CA PRO A 130 -7.12 -17.13 -33.63
C PRO A 130 -6.00 -16.10 -33.77
N PRO A 131 -5.93 -15.38 -34.90
CA PRO A 131 -4.92 -14.35 -35.09
C PRO A 131 -5.03 -13.25 -34.02
N GLY A 132 -3.91 -12.65 -33.67
CA GLY A 132 -3.85 -11.59 -32.65
C GLY A 132 -3.85 -12.09 -31.19
N LEU A 133 -3.86 -13.40 -30.94
CA LEU A 133 -3.65 -13.95 -29.61
C LEU A 133 -2.16 -14.15 -29.33
N THR A 134 -1.68 -13.58 -28.22
CA THR A 134 -0.30 -13.76 -27.73
C THR A 134 -0.25 -14.93 -26.74
N LYS A 135 0.70 -15.85 -26.95
CA LYS A 135 0.95 -16.94 -25.99
C LYS A 135 1.57 -16.39 -24.71
N THR A 136 1.04 -16.82 -23.59
CA THR A 136 1.62 -16.60 -22.27
C THR A 136 1.57 -17.88 -21.43
N SER A 137 2.05 -17.84 -20.22
CA SER A 137 1.98 -18.91 -19.22
C SER A 137 1.46 -18.38 -17.90
N GLY A 138 1.20 -19.28 -17.00
CA GLY A 138 0.86 -18.95 -15.62
C GLY A 138 1.40 -20.03 -14.68
N HIS A 139 1.29 -19.79 -13.40
CA HIS A 139 1.71 -20.72 -12.36
C HIS A 139 0.89 -20.50 -11.09
N VAL A 140 0.90 -21.49 -10.21
CA VAL A 140 0.23 -21.41 -8.91
C VAL A 140 1.18 -20.83 -7.87
N ILE A 141 0.69 -19.88 -7.09
CA ILE A 141 1.34 -19.34 -5.90
C ILE A 141 0.53 -19.80 -4.69
N PHE A 142 1.23 -20.37 -3.72
CA PHE A 142 0.63 -20.78 -2.45
C PHE A 142 0.95 -19.80 -1.34
N ASP A 143 0.01 -19.60 -0.43
CA ASP A 143 0.16 -18.73 0.74
C ASP A 143 -0.68 -19.24 1.92
N VAL A 144 -0.37 -18.76 3.12
CA VAL A 144 -1.14 -19.02 4.34
C VAL A 144 -1.71 -17.69 4.83
N LYS A 145 -3.02 -17.63 5.06
CA LYS A 145 -3.68 -16.47 5.65
C LYS A 145 -3.40 -16.39 7.17
N MET A 146 -3.69 -15.25 7.79
CA MET A 146 -3.50 -15.03 9.23
C MET A 146 -4.35 -15.99 10.08
N ASP A 147 -5.47 -16.46 9.56
CA ASP A 147 -6.35 -17.47 10.17
C ASP A 147 -5.89 -18.92 9.88
N PHE A 148 -4.65 -19.08 9.42
CA PHE A 148 -4.00 -20.35 9.07
C PHE A 148 -4.64 -21.12 7.90
N ARG A 149 -5.64 -20.57 7.22
CA ARG A 149 -6.19 -21.17 6.00
C ARG A 149 -5.15 -21.16 4.87
N ARG A 150 -5.05 -22.29 4.17
CA ARG A 150 -4.24 -22.43 2.95
C ARG A 150 -4.91 -21.66 1.83
N LYS A 151 -4.11 -21.00 1.04
CA LYS A 151 -4.57 -20.26 -0.13
C LYS A 151 -3.70 -20.57 -1.34
N ALA A 152 -4.33 -20.90 -2.44
CA ALA A 152 -3.70 -20.94 -3.75
C ALA A 152 -4.17 -19.75 -4.58
N ARG A 153 -3.33 -19.29 -5.50
CA ARG A 153 -3.67 -18.34 -6.56
C ARG A 153 -3.01 -18.78 -7.85
N TRP A 154 -3.79 -18.91 -8.90
CA TRP A 154 -3.25 -19.07 -10.23
C TRP A 154 -2.95 -17.70 -10.82
N VAL A 155 -1.70 -17.47 -11.22
CA VAL A 155 -1.17 -16.17 -11.60
C VAL A 155 -0.67 -16.22 -13.02
N LEU A 156 -1.10 -15.27 -13.86
CA LEU A 156 -0.62 -15.12 -15.23
C LEU A 156 0.79 -14.51 -15.23
N ASP A 157 1.66 -15.01 -16.10
CA ASP A 157 3.02 -14.49 -16.28
C ASP A 157 3.02 -13.21 -17.14
N GLY A 158 2.40 -12.14 -16.66
CA GLY A 158 2.29 -10.88 -17.41
C GLY A 158 3.65 -10.28 -17.79
N HIS A 159 4.72 -10.55 -17.03
CA HIS A 159 6.07 -10.11 -17.38
C HIS A 159 6.59 -10.72 -18.69
N LYS A 160 6.00 -11.80 -19.18
CA LYS A 160 6.33 -12.47 -20.46
C LYS A 160 5.48 -11.94 -21.63
N THR A 161 4.48 -11.10 -21.37
CA THR A 161 3.65 -10.51 -22.41
C THR A 161 4.23 -9.17 -22.88
N PRO A 162 3.88 -8.71 -24.11
CA PRO A 162 4.27 -7.38 -24.57
C PRO A 162 3.82 -6.29 -23.61
N GLU A 163 4.54 -5.17 -23.63
CA GLU A 163 4.11 -4.00 -22.83
C GLU A 163 2.78 -3.44 -23.37
N PRO A 164 1.83 -3.13 -22.47
CA PRO A 164 0.57 -2.54 -22.90
C PRO A 164 0.84 -1.14 -23.47
N THR A 165 0.13 -0.79 -24.55
CA THR A 165 0.21 0.53 -25.18
C THR A 165 -0.49 1.63 -24.36
N THR A 166 -1.24 1.25 -23.35
CA THR A 166 -2.01 2.15 -22.46
C THR A 166 -1.48 2.06 -21.03
N ALA A 167 -1.69 3.15 -20.26
CA ALA A 167 -1.36 3.14 -18.84
C ALA A 167 -2.04 1.96 -18.13
N ASN A 168 -1.32 1.29 -17.25
CA ASN A 168 -1.79 0.14 -16.46
C ASN A 168 -2.12 0.53 -15.00
N TYR A 169 -2.39 1.81 -14.75
CA TYR A 169 -2.74 2.32 -13.44
C TYR A 169 -4.10 1.78 -12.97
N ALA A 170 -4.15 1.37 -11.73
CA ALA A 170 -5.36 1.08 -10.96
C ALA A 170 -5.23 1.76 -9.61
N GLY A 171 -6.18 2.62 -9.26
CA GLY A 171 -6.22 3.32 -7.98
C GLY A 171 -6.76 2.43 -6.86
N VAL A 172 -6.57 2.92 -5.65
CA VAL A 172 -7.25 2.46 -4.44
C VAL A 172 -7.48 3.69 -3.56
N VAL A 173 -8.55 3.69 -2.78
CA VAL A 173 -8.81 4.79 -1.85
C VAL A 173 -7.66 4.98 -0.86
N SER A 174 -7.31 6.23 -0.59
CA SER A 174 -6.28 6.58 0.39
C SER A 174 -6.75 6.32 1.83
N ARG A 175 -5.81 6.17 2.75
CA ARG A 175 -6.13 5.98 4.18
C ARG A 175 -6.71 7.25 4.79
N GLU A 176 -6.24 8.40 4.36
CA GLU A 176 -6.75 9.70 4.76
C GLU A 176 -8.23 9.82 4.39
N SER A 177 -8.60 9.45 3.16
CA SER A 177 -10.00 9.42 2.73
C SER A 177 -10.86 8.48 3.59
N VAL A 178 -10.33 7.32 3.96
CA VAL A 178 -11.03 6.38 4.86
C VAL A 178 -11.23 6.98 6.25
N ARG A 179 -10.21 7.65 6.81
CA ARG A 179 -10.31 8.33 8.12
C ARG A 179 -11.34 9.45 8.10
N ILE A 180 -11.31 10.28 7.04
CA ILE A 180 -12.31 11.33 6.80
C ILE A 180 -13.71 10.73 6.71
N ALA A 181 -13.88 9.62 5.99
CA ALA A 181 -15.16 8.95 5.81
C ALA A 181 -15.76 8.44 7.13
N PHE A 182 -14.95 7.82 8.00
CA PHE A 182 -15.42 7.42 9.34
C PHE A 182 -15.79 8.61 10.22
N THR A 183 -15.03 9.71 10.14
CA THR A 183 -15.34 10.96 10.85
C THR A 183 -16.63 11.56 10.33
N TYR A 184 -16.81 11.64 9.02
CA TYR A 184 -18.04 12.12 8.38
C TYR A 184 -19.26 11.29 8.80
N ALA A 185 -19.14 9.96 8.78
CA ALA A 185 -20.21 9.07 9.20
C ALA A 185 -20.65 9.36 10.64
N ALA A 186 -19.70 9.56 11.55
CA ALA A 186 -19.98 9.92 12.94
C ALA A 186 -20.61 11.32 13.07
N MET A 187 -20.11 12.33 12.33
CA MET A 187 -20.68 13.69 12.31
C MET A 187 -22.14 13.71 11.85
N MET A 188 -22.45 12.93 10.81
CA MET A 188 -23.78 12.90 10.20
C MET A 188 -24.71 11.87 10.84
N GLY A 189 -24.21 11.06 11.79
CA GLY A 189 -24.97 9.96 12.39
C GLY A 189 -25.39 8.91 11.35
N LEU A 190 -24.49 8.60 10.40
CA LEU A 190 -24.77 7.65 9.33
C LEU A 190 -24.18 6.27 9.64
N PRO A 191 -24.92 5.20 9.35
CA PRO A 191 -24.37 3.85 9.38
C PRO A 191 -23.21 3.68 8.39
N VAL A 192 -22.29 2.80 8.76
CA VAL A 192 -21.17 2.37 7.90
C VAL A 192 -21.24 0.87 7.74
N MET A 193 -21.19 0.39 6.51
CA MET A 193 -21.07 -1.03 6.20
C MET A 193 -19.92 -1.28 5.23
N ALA A 194 -19.33 -2.46 5.35
CA ALA A 194 -18.33 -2.95 4.41
C ALA A 194 -18.85 -4.17 3.65
N GLY A 195 -18.25 -4.47 2.51
CA GLY A 195 -18.49 -5.67 1.73
C GLY A 195 -17.27 -5.99 0.87
N ASP A 196 -17.10 -7.26 0.51
CA ASP A 196 -15.98 -7.76 -0.29
C ASP A 196 -16.52 -8.38 -1.59
N ILE A 197 -15.97 -7.97 -2.74
CA ILE A 197 -16.31 -8.53 -4.04
C ILE A 197 -15.64 -9.91 -4.18
N LYS A 198 -16.46 -10.94 -4.40
CA LYS A 198 -15.98 -12.31 -4.59
C LYS A 198 -15.17 -12.43 -5.87
N THR A 199 -13.92 -12.94 -5.77
CA THR A 199 -13.06 -13.16 -6.95
C THR A 199 -13.00 -11.94 -7.91
N ALA A 200 -12.84 -10.76 -7.37
CA ALA A 200 -13.04 -9.47 -8.02
C ALA A 200 -12.50 -9.36 -9.46
N TYR A 201 -11.24 -9.66 -9.70
CA TYR A 201 -10.64 -9.60 -11.04
C TYR A 201 -11.35 -10.51 -12.05
N LEU A 202 -11.73 -11.72 -11.62
CA LEU A 202 -12.37 -12.70 -12.51
C LEU A 202 -13.79 -12.30 -12.96
N GLN A 203 -14.36 -11.27 -12.34
CA GLN A 203 -15.66 -10.73 -12.79
C GLN A 203 -15.51 -9.68 -13.90
N ALA A 204 -14.33 -9.07 -14.05
CA ALA A 204 -14.07 -8.08 -15.08
C ALA A 204 -13.56 -8.71 -16.39
N PRO A 205 -14.00 -8.24 -17.57
CA PRO A 205 -13.41 -8.66 -18.84
C PRO A 205 -11.97 -8.16 -18.97
N THR A 206 -11.09 -8.90 -19.64
CA THR A 206 -9.75 -8.41 -19.97
C THR A 206 -9.72 -7.72 -21.31
N SER A 207 -8.96 -6.65 -21.43
CA SER A 207 -8.66 -5.97 -22.69
C SER A 207 -7.51 -6.63 -23.48
N GLU A 208 -6.76 -7.57 -22.84
CA GLU A 208 -5.65 -8.26 -23.46
C GLU A 208 -6.09 -9.52 -24.21
N ASN A 209 -5.43 -9.79 -25.33
CA ASN A 209 -5.67 -10.97 -26.15
C ASN A 209 -4.59 -12.02 -25.89
N HIS A 210 -4.78 -12.83 -24.84
CA HIS A 210 -3.83 -13.87 -24.48
C HIS A 210 -4.44 -15.26 -24.53
N TYR A 211 -3.60 -16.27 -24.79
CA TYR A 211 -3.92 -17.67 -24.57
C TYR A 211 -2.80 -18.36 -23.80
N ILE A 212 -3.17 -19.40 -23.09
CA ILE A 212 -2.28 -20.26 -22.32
C ILE A 212 -2.31 -21.68 -22.88
N ILE A 213 -1.29 -22.46 -22.56
CA ILE A 213 -1.33 -23.92 -22.61
C ILE A 213 -1.54 -24.37 -21.19
N CYS A 214 -2.63 -25.11 -20.93
CA CYS A 214 -2.98 -25.56 -19.60
C CYS A 214 -1.94 -26.54 -19.06
N GLY A 215 -1.49 -26.31 -17.83
CA GLY A 215 -0.62 -27.20 -17.09
C GLY A 215 -1.39 -28.29 -16.33
N PRO A 216 -0.70 -29.13 -15.55
CA PRO A 216 -1.30 -30.21 -14.77
C PRO A 216 -2.33 -29.73 -13.73
N GLU A 217 -2.23 -28.45 -13.29
CA GLU A 217 -3.18 -27.83 -12.36
C GLU A 217 -4.61 -27.73 -12.91
N PHE A 218 -4.79 -27.78 -14.26
CA PHE A 218 -6.09 -27.78 -14.92
C PHE A 218 -6.73 -29.17 -15.02
N GLY A 219 -6.10 -30.20 -14.47
CA GLY A 219 -6.55 -31.59 -14.53
C GLY A 219 -6.08 -32.33 -15.79
N ILE A 220 -5.99 -33.65 -15.69
CA ILE A 220 -5.45 -34.54 -16.74
C ILE A 220 -6.20 -34.38 -18.07
N GLU A 221 -7.51 -34.17 -18.00
CA GLU A 221 -8.36 -33.98 -19.19
C GLU A 221 -8.10 -32.66 -19.92
N ASN A 222 -7.52 -31.66 -19.26
CA ASN A 222 -7.28 -30.34 -19.83
C ASN A 222 -5.79 -30.01 -20.00
N GLU A 223 -4.92 -30.80 -19.46
CA GLU A 223 -3.47 -30.63 -19.63
C GLU A 223 -3.08 -30.60 -21.12
N GLY A 224 -2.24 -29.64 -21.48
CA GLY A 224 -1.80 -29.43 -22.87
C GLY A 224 -2.80 -28.73 -23.78
N LYS A 225 -4.08 -28.58 -23.39
CA LYS A 225 -5.05 -27.84 -24.19
C LYS A 225 -4.75 -26.35 -24.20
N ARG A 226 -5.13 -25.70 -25.28
CA ARG A 226 -5.05 -24.23 -25.39
C ARG A 226 -6.31 -23.60 -24.85
N ALA A 227 -6.15 -22.58 -24.00
CA ALA A 227 -7.27 -21.81 -23.46
C ALA A 227 -7.03 -20.31 -23.66
N ARG A 228 -8.03 -19.60 -24.17
CA ARG A 228 -8.03 -18.14 -24.29
C ARG A 228 -8.41 -17.53 -22.95
N VAL A 229 -7.67 -16.49 -22.52
CA VAL A 229 -8.00 -15.68 -21.36
C VAL A 229 -9.12 -14.71 -21.73
N ARG A 230 -10.21 -14.68 -20.95
CA ARG A 230 -11.43 -13.88 -21.20
C ARG A 230 -11.65 -12.82 -20.14
N ARG A 231 -11.14 -13.05 -18.94
CA ARG A 231 -11.33 -12.19 -17.77
C ARG A 231 -9.97 -11.73 -17.25
N ALA A 232 -9.99 -10.68 -16.46
CA ALA A 232 -8.79 -10.24 -15.75
C ALA A 232 -8.34 -11.33 -14.76
N ILE A 233 -7.07 -11.71 -14.82
CA ILE A 233 -6.46 -12.71 -13.92
C ILE A 233 -5.28 -12.06 -13.21
N TYR A 234 -5.06 -12.44 -11.96
CA TYR A 234 -3.88 -11.98 -11.20
C TYR A 234 -2.59 -12.18 -12.00
N GLY A 235 -1.69 -11.21 -11.95
CA GLY A 235 -0.42 -11.22 -12.69
C GLY A 235 -0.47 -10.72 -14.12
N GLY A 236 -1.65 -10.60 -14.74
CA GLY A 236 -1.80 -9.93 -16.03
C GLY A 236 -1.43 -8.44 -15.93
N ARG A 237 -0.75 -7.90 -16.94
CA ARG A 237 -0.22 -6.53 -16.89
C ARG A 237 -1.30 -5.46 -16.74
N VAL A 238 -2.46 -5.67 -17.33
CA VAL A 238 -3.58 -4.72 -17.30
C VAL A 238 -4.75 -5.21 -16.44
N SER A 239 -4.65 -6.36 -15.79
CA SER A 239 -5.76 -6.96 -15.05
C SER A 239 -6.31 -6.04 -13.95
N GLY A 240 -5.43 -5.36 -13.21
CA GLY A 240 -5.84 -4.38 -12.20
C GLY A 240 -6.61 -3.21 -12.82
N ARG A 241 -6.09 -2.66 -13.92
CA ARG A 241 -6.74 -1.56 -14.65
C ARG A 241 -8.09 -1.98 -15.25
N ASP A 242 -8.16 -3.14 -15.88
CA ASP A 242 -9.39 -3.63 -16.50
C ASP A 242 -10.50 -3.82 -15.46
N TYR A 243 -10.15 -4.40 -14.31
CA TYR A 243 -11.03 -4.52 -13.16
C TYR A 243 -11.47 -3.13 -12.63
N TRP A 244 -10.52 -2.25 -12.36
CA TRP A 244 -10.76 -0.90 -11.86
C TRP A 244 -11.69 -0.11 -12.80
N LEU A 245 -11.43 -0.12 -14.11
CA LEU A 245 -12.28 0.54 -15.10
C LEU A 245 -13.69 -0.07 -15.17
N HIS A 246 -13.81 -1.38 -14.98
CA HIS A 246 -15.11 -2.06 -15.00
C HIS A 246 -15.94 -1.70 -13.76
N LEU A 247 -15.31 -1.65 -12.60
CA LEU A 247 -15.96 -1.23 -11.36
C LEU A 247 -16.39 0.25 -11.41
N ARG A 248 -15.55 1.13 -11.95
CA ARG A 248 -15.89 2.55 -12.16
C ARG A 248 -17.12 2.73 -13.03
N LYS A 249 -17.24 2.00 -14.14
CA LYS A 249 -18.43 2.03 -14.99
C LYS A 249 -19.70 1.62 -14.25
N CYS A 250 -19.58 0.66 -13.35
CA CYS A 250 -20.68 0.29 -12.46
C CYS A 250 -21.08 1.47 -11.57
N MET A 251 -20.13 2.10 -10.90
CA MET A 251 -20.40 3.24 -10.02
C MET A 251 -21.03 4.42 -10.78
N ASP A 252 -20.53 4.74 -11.98
CA ASP A 252 -21.12 5.75 -12.86
C ASP A 252 -22.58 5.41 -13.21
N SER A 253 -22.87 4.13 -13.53
CA SER A 253 -24.23 3.67 -13.86
C SER A 253 -25.21 3.72 -12.68
N LEU A 254 -24.70 3.67 -11.45
CA LEU A 254 -25.46 3.81 -10.21
C LEU A 254 -25.65 5.28 -9.79
N GLY A 255 -25.18 6.23 -10.61
CA GLY A 255 -25.32 7.67 -10.36
C GLY A 255 -24.32 8.25 -9.38
N PHE A 256 -23.27 7.51 -9.02
CA PHE A 256 -22.17 8.05 -8.25
C PHE A 256 -21.18 8.83 -9.13
N SER A 257 -20.56 9.84 -8.57
CA SER A 257 -19.47 10.61 -9.17
C SER A 257 -18.17 10.35 -8.41
N SER A 258 -17.06 10.21 -9.14
CA SER A 258 -15.73 10.06 -8.54
C SER A 258 -15.20 11.39 -8.03
N SER A 259 -14.61 11.41 -6.85
CA SER A 259 -13.93 12.57 -6.30
C SER A 259 -12.68 12.93 -7.11
N LYS A 260 -12.43 14.24 -7.27
CA LYS A 260 -11.20 14.75 -7.92
C LYS A 260 -9.96 14.63 -7.03
N ALA A 261 -10.16 14.67 -5.71
CA ALA A 261 -9.07 14.57 -4.74
C ALA A 261 -8.57 13.12 -4.57
N ASP A 262 -9.51 12.16 -4.62
CA ASP A 262 -9.23 10.72 -4.52
C ASP A 262 -10.20 9.99 -5.44
N SER A 263 -9.70 9.45 -6.52
CA SER A 263 -10.51 8.87 -7.61
C SER A 263 -11.32 7.64 -7.19
N ASP A 264 -10.99 7.03 -6.07
CA ASP A 264 -11.66 5.83 -5.55
C ASP A 264 -12.60 6.14 -4.36
N VAL A 265 -12.82 7.43 -4.09
CA VAL A 265 -13.93 7.96 -3.31
C VAL A 265 -15.06 8.35 -4.26
N TRP A 266 -16.19 7.70 -4.13
CA TRP A 266 -17.39 7.92 -4.92
C TRP A 266 -18.48 8.54 -4.06
N PHE A 267 -19.25 9.46 -4.63
CA PHE A 267 -20.28 10.18 -3.90
C PHE A 267 -21.49 10.49 -4.78
N ARG A 268 -22.64 10.58 -4.15
CA ARG A 268 -23.88 11.10 -4.75
C ARG A 268 -24.72 11.80 -3.68
N SER A 269 -25.59 12.74 -4.13
CA SER A 269 -26.57 13.36 -3.24
C SER A 269 -27.65 12.36 -2.85
N ALA A 270 -27.99 12.32 -1.57
CA ALA A 270 -29.03 11.48 -1.01
C ALA A 270 -29.87 12.27 0.01
N ARG A 271 -30.99 11.70 0.42
CA ARG A 271 -31.89 12.30 1.40
C ARG A 271 -32.27 11.28 2.45
N LYS A 272 -32.14 11.65 3.72
CA LYS A 272 -32.56 10.81 4.84
C LYS A 272 -34.06 10.67 4.89
N THR A 273 -34.53 9.70 5.65
CA THR A 273 -35.97 9.45 5.89
C THR A 273 -36.68 10.67 6.53
N ASP A 274 -35.94 11.48 7.32
CA ASP A 274 -36.41 12.72 7.91
C ASP A 274 -36.40 13.92 6.96
N GLY A 275 -36.00 13.73 5.70
CA GLY A 275 -35.90 14.77 4.68
C GLY A 275 -34.56 15.50 4.62
N THR A 276 -33.63 15.26 5.55
CA THR A 276 -32.31 15.90 5.58
C THR A 276 -31.47 15.46 4.38
N GLU A 277 -30.95 16.41 3.64
CA GLU A 277 -30.02 16.13 2.55
C GLU A 277 -28.62 15.82 3.08
N TYR A 278 -27.97 14.84 2.46
CA TYR A 278 -26.60 14.45 2.79
C TYR A 278 -25.89 13.92 1.55
N ILE A 279 -24.58 13.71 1.66
CA ILE A 279 -23.79 13.03 0.62
C ILE A 279 -23.57 11.59 1.06
N GLU A 280 -23.96 10.66 0.19
CA GLU A 280 -23.69 9.24 0.33
C GLU A 280 -22.34 8.93 -0.28
N TYR A 281 -21.50 8.17 0.44
CA TYR A 281 -20.15 7.83 0.00
C TYR A 281 -19.96 6.34 -0.17
N VAL A 282 -19.21 5.97 -1.22
CA VAL A 282 -18.67 4.63 -1.44
C VAL A 282 -17.16 4.74 -1.67
N LEU A 283 -16.38 4.03 -0.88
CA LEU A 283 -14.93 3.99 -0.97
C LEU A 283 -14.49 2.62 -1.47
N LEU A 284 -13.62 2.60 -2.47
CA LEU A 284 -13.18 1.38 -3.15
C LEU A 284 -11.70 1.09 -2.88
N TYR A 285 -11.42 -0.06 -2.28
CA TYR A 285 -10.06 -0.55 -2.10
C TYR A 285 -9.93 -1.96 -2.71
N VAL A 286 -9.70 -2.03 -4.01
CA VAL A 286 -9.71 -3.26 -4.82
C VAL A 286 -11.04 -3.99 -4.66
N ASP A 287 -11.08 -5.07 -3.89
CA ASP A 287 -12.26 -5.89 -3.61
C ASP A 287 -13.03 -5.47 -2.35
N ASP A 288 -12.42 -4.67 -1.48
CA ASP A 288 -13.05 -4.14 -0.28
C ASP A 288 -13.83 -2.85 -0.58
N ILE A 289 -15.10 -2.83 -0.26
CA ILE A 289 -16.00 -1.68 -0.42
C ILE A 289 -16.43 -1.18 0.95
N LEU A 290 -16.38 0.13 1.17
CA LEU A 290 -16.93 0.78 2.37
C LEU A 290 -18.03 1.75 1.94
N VAL A 291 -19.19 1.63 2.53
CA VAL A 291 -20.37 2.47 2.23
C VAL A 291 -20.78 3.26 3.47
N ILE A 292 -20.95 4.57 3.29
CA ILE A 292 -21.51 5.49 4.27
C ILE A 292 -22.83 6.01 3.72
N SER A 293 -23.92 5.56 4.28
CA SER A 293 -25.27 5.84 3.82
C SER A 293 -26.28 5.69 4.98
N GLU A 294 -27.47 6.21 4.86
CA GLU A 294 -28.58 5.84 5.75
C GLU A 294 -28.99 4.37 5.55
N HIS A 295 -28.84 3.86 4.31
CA HIS A 295 -29.20 2.50 3.92
C HIS A 295 -28.01 1.77 3.24
N PRO A 296 -26.87 1.57 3.90
CA PRO A 296 -25.66 1.06 3.26
C PRO A 296 -25.81 -0.39 2.78
N GLU A 297 -26.67 -1.18 3.42
CA GLU A 297 -26.93 -2.56 3.01
C GLU A 297 -27.64 -2.61 1.65
N GLU A 298 -28.57 -1.68 1.39
CA GLU A 298 -29.24 -1.58 0.09
C GLU A 298 -28.26 -1.25 -1.03
N VAL A 299 -27.35 -0.32 -0.79
CA VAL A 299 -26.29 0.03 -1.76
C VAL A 299 -25.42 -1.20 -2.06
N LEU A 300 -25.00 -1.94 -1.02
CA LEU A 300 -24.15 -3.11 -1.21
C LEU A 300 -24.87 -4.27 -1.88
N ARG A 301 -26.09 -4.63 -1.44
CA ARG A 301 -26.82 -5.81 -1.92
C ARG A 301 -27.63 -5.55 -3.19
N ASN A 302 -28.39 -4.44 -3.20
CA ASN A 302 -29.42 -4.20 -4.21
C ASN A 302 -28.95 -3.30 -5.35
N GLU A 303 -27.85 -2.55 -5.17
CA GLU A 303 -27.27 -1.75 -6.22
C GLU A 303 -25.97 -2.39 -6.73
N ILE A 304 -24.88 -2.35 -5.97
CA ILE A 304 -23.59 -2.93 -6.38
C ILE A 304 -23.72 -4.44 -6.59
N GLY A 305 -24.42 -5.14 -5.69
CA GLY A 305 -24.63 -6.58 -5.72
C GLY A 305 -25.41 -7.11 -6.93
N LYS A 306 -26.16 -6.25 -7.66
CA LYS A 306 -26.77 -6.64 -8.96
C LYS A 306 -25.75 -6.79 -10.08
N HIS A 307 -24.63 -6.10 -9.99
CA HIS A 307 -23.59 -6.06 -11.02
C HIS A 307 -22.40 -6.95 -10.65
N TRP A 308 -22.15 -7.16 -9.34
CA TRP A 308 -20.99 -7.84 -8.81
C TRP A 308 -21.41 -8.90 -7.79
N GLN A 309 -20.82 -10.09 -7.90
CA GLN A 309 -21.01 -11.10 -6.86
C GLN A 309 -20.24 -10.69 -5.60
N MET A 310 -20.99 -10.42 -4.56
CA MET A 310 -20.43 -10.12 -3.24
C MET A 310 -20.22 -11.40 -2.43
N LYS A 311 -19.31 -11.35 -1.45
CA LYS A 311 -19.22 -12.39 -0.41
C LYS A 311 -20.28 -12.06 0.64
N GLU A 312 -21.33 -12.87 0.71
CA GLU A 312 -22.49 -12.62 1.60
C GLU A 312 -22.10 -12.44 3.07
N ASP A 313 -21.16 -13.23 3.56
CA ASP A 313 -20.64 -13.18 4.92
C ASP A 313 -19.74 -11.96 5.21
N SER A 314 -19.36 -11.20 4.18
CA SER A 314 -18.55 -9.97 4.33
C SER A 314 -19.41 -8.70 4.44
N ILE A 315 -20.70 -8.77 4.06
CA ILE A 315 -21.58 -7.61 4.07
C ILE A 315 -22.05 -7.36 5.51
N GLY A 316 -21.61 -6.26 6.07
CA GLY A 316 -21.99 -5.89 7.42
C GLY A 316 -21.18 -4.73 7.99
N LYS A 317 -21.41 -4.47 9.28
CA LYS A 317 -20.65 -3.48 10.02
C LYS A 317 -19.18 -3.87 10.05
N PRO A 318 -18.23 -2.98 9.66
CA PRO A 318 -16.84 -3.34 9.60
C PRO A 318 -16.28 -3.65 10.99
N SER A 319 -15.78 -4.86 11.19
CA SER A 319 -15.01 -5.25 12.37
C SER A 319 -13.51 -5.29 12.10
N LEU A 320 -13.14 -5.52 10.85
CA LEU A 320 -11.80 -5.46 10.31
C LEU A 320 -11.85 -4.76 8.96
N TYR A 321 -11.09 -3.68 8.77
CA TYR A 321 -11.01 -2.97 7.50
C TYR A 321 -9.57 -2.53 7.24
N LEU A 322 -9.05 -2.82 6.04
CA LEU A 322 -7.67 -2.51 5.61
C LEU A 322 -6.58 -2.88 6.63
N GLY A 323 -6.76 -3.98 7.35
CA GLY A 323 -5.78 -4.50 8.31
C GLY A 323 -5.89 -3.93 9.73
N GLY A 324 -6.85 -3.07 10.01
CA GLY A 324 -7.15 -2.56 11.34
C GLY A 324 -8.50 -3.02 11.86
N LYS A 325 -8.59 -3.24 13.17
CA LYS A 325 -9.83 -3.56 13.85
C LYS A 325 -10.66 -2.29 14.02
N CYS A 326 -11.88 -2.32 13.53
CA CYS A 326 -12.85 -1.22 13.66
C CYS A 326 -13.89 -1.55 14.73
N ARG A 327 -14.29 -0.56 15.51
CA ARG A 327 -15.42 -0.67 16.43
C ARG A 327 -16.07 0.69 16.64
N GLU A 328 -17.36 0.72 16.90
CA GLU A 328 -18.01 1.91 17.42
C GLU A 328 -17.71 2.08 18.90
N VAL A 329 -17.56 3.32 19.31
CA VAL A 329 -17.37 3.73 20.69
C VAL A 329 -18.31 4.89 21.00
N GLU A 330 -18.73 4.97 22.26
CA GLU A 330 -19.44 6.12 22.78
C GLU A 330 -18.49 6.88 23.70
N LEU A 331 -18.31 8.17 23.42
CA LEU A 331 -17.46 9.05 24.20
C LEU A 331 -18.19 9.46 25.49
N ASP A 332 -17.44 10.00 26.46
CA ASP A 332 -18.00 10.44 27.75
C ASP A 332 -19.12 11.49 27.63
N ASN A 333 -19.16 12.22 26.53
CA ASN A 333 -20.18 13.18 26.18
C ASN A 333 -21.41 12.57 25.47
N GLY A 334 -21.47 11.23 25.33
CA GLY A 334 -22.54 10.51 24.66
C GLY A 334 -22.46 10.50 23.13
N VAL A 335 -21.41 11.08 22.53
CA VAL A 335 -21.22 11.09 21.08
C VAL A 335 -20.68 9.74 20.63
N LYS A 336 -21.34 9.13 19.64
CA LYS A 336 -20.87 7.89 19.01
C LYS A 336 -19.88 8.19 17.89
N CYS A 337 -18.78 7.46 17.89
CA CYS A 337 -17.76 7.58 16.86
C CYS A 337 -17.11 6.22 16.58
N TRP A 338 -16.16 6.19 15.69
CA TRP A 338 -15.41 4.99 15.33
C TRP A 338 -14.03 5.00 15.96
N ALA A 339 -13.56 3.83 16.39
CA ALA A 339 -12.19 3.58 16.81
C ALA A 339 -11.52 2.59 15.86
N PHE A 340 -10.26 2.83 15.60
CA PHE A 340 -9.43 2.00 14.74
C PHE A 340 -8.17 1.55 15.48
N SER A 341 -7.93 0.23 15.55
CA SER A 341 -6.81 -0.35 16.27
C SER A 341 -5.97 -1.25 15.37
N SER A 342 -4.66 -1.06 15.40
CA SER A 342 -3.68 -1.95 14.76
C SER A 342 -3.15 -3.04 15.70
N SER A 343 -3.71 -3.20 16.90
CA SER A 343 -3.18 -4.05 17.98
C SER A 343 -2.87 -5.48 17.51
N GLN A 344 -3.77 -6.12 16.78
CA GLN A 344 -3.57 -7.49 16.31
C GLN A 344 -2.35 -7.62 15.37
N TYR A 345 -2.18 -6.66 14.46
CA TYR A 345 -1.03 -6.63 13.57
C TYR A 345 0.27 -6.37 14.34
N VAL A 346 0.24 -5.43 15.27
CA VAL A 346 1.37 -5.10 16.15
C VAL A 346 1.81 -6.33 16.96
N GLN A 347 0.87 -7.04 17.60
CA GLN A 347 1.17 -8.25 18.37
C GLN A 347 1.81 -9.32 17.49
N SER A 348 1.24 -9.59 16.32
CA SER A 348 1.78 -10.56 15.36
C SER A 348 3.20 -10.18 14.90
N ALA A 349 3.46 -8.90 14.67
CA ALA A 349 4.78 -8.40 14.30
C ALA A 349 5.80 -8.58 15.44
N VAL A 350 5.41 -8.25 16.67
CA VAL A 350 6.24 -8.45 17.88
C VAL A 350 6.56 -9.92 18.08
N ASP A 351 5.59 -10.81 17.94
CA ASP A 351 5.80 -12.25 18.12
C ASP A 351 6.73 -12.84 17.05
N ASN A 352 6.65 -12.35 15.82
CA ASN A 352 7.60 -12.71 14.76
C ASN A 352 9.04 -12.31 15.12
N VAL A 353 9.23 -11.11 15.69
CA VAL A 353 10.56 -10.66 16.13
C VAL A 353 11.05 -11.47 17.33
N LYS A 354 10.18 -11.78 18.30
CA LYS A 354 10.53 -12.69 19.43
C LYS A 354 10.97 -14.07 18.91
N ALA A 355 10.23 -14.64 17.96
CA ALA A 355 10.56 -15.95 17.36
C ALA A 355 11.91 -15.91 16.62
N TRP A 356 12.22 -14.81 15.94
CA TRP A 356 13.53 -14.61 15.30
C TRP A 356 14.66 -14.55 16.32
N LEU A 357 14.49 -13.76 17.38
CA LEU A 357 15.48 -13.62 18.45
C LEU A 357 15.70 -14.92 19.21
N ALA A 358 14.63 -15.69 19.48
CA ALA A 358 14.70 -16.99 20.14
C ALA A 358 15.60 -17.98 19.39
N LYS A 359 15.59 -17.98 18.06
CA LYS A 359 16.52 -18.81 17.24
C LYS A 359 18.00 -18.42 17.44
N LYS A 360 18.25 -17.22 17.91
CA LYS A 360 19.59 -16.70 18.23
C LYS A 360 19.88 -16.68 19.75
N ASN A 361 19.05 -17.38 20.55
CA ASN A 361 19.10 -17.37 22.03
C ASN A 361 19.05 -15.95 22.62
N ARG A 362 18.23 -15.08 22.04
CA ARG A 362 18.05 -13.69 22.47
C ARG A 362 16.58 -13.38 22.71
N THR A 363 16.33 -12.32 23.48
CA THR A 363 15.00 -11.78 23.77
C THR A 363 14.94 -10.30 23.46
N LEU A 364 13.72 -9.77 23.35
CA LEU A 364 13.51 -8.32 23.27
C LEU A 364 13.95 -7.65 24.60
N PRO A 365 14.36 -6.37 24.56
CA PRO A 365 14.64 -5.58 25.76
C PRO A 365 13.44 -5.56 26.73
N ASN A 366 13.71 -5.68 28.04
CA ASN A 366 12.65 -5.70 29.06
C ASN A 366 12.09 -4.31 29.40
N LYS A 367 12.85 -3.24 29.12
CA LYS A 367 12.49 -1.85 29.42
C LYS A 367 12.46 -1.04 28.13
N ALA A 368 11.28 -0.64 27.72
CA ALA A 368 11.05 0.22 26.56
C ALA A 368 9.82 1.10 26.83
N GLU A 369 10.07 2.26 27.44
CA GLU A 369 9.02 3.23 27.78
C GLU A 369 8.77 4.24 26.65
N ALA A 370 9.73 4.37 25.75
CA ALA A 370 9.67 5.21 24.55
C ALA A 370 10.15 4.41 23.33
N PRO A 371 9.82 4.82 22.10
CA PRO A 371 10.24 4.12 20.88
C PRO A 371 11.77 4.04 20.72
N PHE A 372 12.51 5.09 21.15
CA PHE A 372 13.97 5.07 21.21
C PHE A 372 14.46 5.03 22.65
N ALA A 373 15.61 4.40 22.85
CA ALA A 373 16.35 4.53 24.09
C ALA A 373 16.83 5.99 24.25
N SER A 374 16.83 6.48 25.50
CA SER A 374 17.25 7.86 25.80
C SER A 374 18.66 8.13 25.26
N GLY A 375 18.79 9.24 24.52
CA GLY A 375 20.05 9.70 23.94
C GLY A 375 20.55 8.93 22.72
N TYR A 376 19.83 7.93 22.22
CA TYR A 376 20.22 7.25 21.00
C TYR A 376 20.03 8.14 19.78
N ARG A 377 21.06 8.23 18.96
CA ARG A 377 21.08 9.00 17.70
C ARG A 377 21.61 8.10 16.58
N PRO A 378 20.74 7.65 15.67
CA PRO A 378 21.13 6.68 14.64
C PRO A 378 22.19 7.21 13.68
N GLU A 379 22.20 8.52 13.41
CA GLU A 379 23.15 9.14 12.47
C GLU A 379 24.60 9.12 12.96
N VAL A 380 24.85 8.99 14.28
CA VAL A 380 26.20 8.89 14.86
C VAL A 380 26.55 7.47 15.31
N ASP A 381 25.77 6.48 14.96
CA ASP A 381 26.05 5.09 15.27
C ASP A 381 27.31 4.61 14.54
N VAL A 382 28.32 4.19 15.31
CA VAL A 382 29.61 3.70 14.80
C VAL A 382 29.78 2.19 14.98
N SER A 383 28.73 1.48 15.38
CA SER A 383 28.76 0.03 15.51
C SER A 383 29.05 -0.64 14.16
N ARG A 384 29.38 -1.93 14.18
CA ARG A 384 29.72 -2.70 12.99
C ARG A 384 28.56 -2.69 11.98
N GLU A 385 28.90 -2.63 10.69
CA GLU A 385 27.93 -2.80 9.61
C GLU A 385 27.33 -4.21 9.64
N LEU A 386 26.01 -4.28 9.41
CA LEU A 386 25.30 -5.56 9.40
C LEU A 386 25.78 -6.44 8.24
N VAL A 387 25.92 -7.72 8.53
CA VAL A 387 26.08 -8.71 7.47
C VAL A 387 24.83 -8.73 6.57
N PRO A 388 24.97 -9.14 5.30
CA PRO A 388 23.88 -9.06 4.34
C PRO A 388 22.55 -9.68 4.77
N GLU A 389 22.56 -10.75 5.55
CA GLU A 389 21.36 -11.40 6.04
C GLU A 389 20.62 -10.50 7.07
N ASP A 390 21.35 -9.97 8.03
CA ASP A 390 20.79 -9.08 9.06
C ASP A 390 20.40 -7.71 8.48
N ALA A 391 21.12 -7.22 7.44
CA ALA A 391 20.72 -6.02 6.70
C ALA A 391 19.38 -6.21 5.96
N SER A 392 19.18 -7.37 5.35
CA SER A 392 17.90 -7.71 4.70
C SER A 392 16.77 -7.84 5.73
N TYR A 393 17.07 -8.40 6.89
CA TYR A 393 16.13 -8.49 7.99
C TYR A 393 15.77 -7.10 8.54
N PHE A 394 16.76 -6.23 8.78
CA PHE A 394 16.54 -4.82 9.14
C PHE A 394 15.59 -4.11 8.17
N GLN A 395 15.84 -4.25 6.85
CA GLN A 395 14.97 -3.66 5.82
C GLN A 395 13.53 -4.18 5.90
N SER A 396 13.35 -5.47 6.18
CA SER A 396 12.03 -6.06 6.35
C SER A 396 11.30 -5.52 7.58
N LEU A 397 12.01 -5.33 8.69
CA LEU A 397 11.45 -4.75 9.91
C LEU A 397 11.03 -3.29 9.73
N ILE A 398 11.82 -2.48 9.00
CA ILE A 398 11.41 -1.12 8.64
C ILE A 398 10.12 -1.14 7.81
N GLY A 399 9.97 -2.07 6.87
CA GLY A 399 8.73 -2.25 6.12
C GLY A 399 7.52 -2.54 7.02
N VAL A 400 7.70 -3.40 8.02
CA VAL A 400 6.66 -3.71 9.03
C VAL A 400 6.32 -2.48 9.87
N LEU A 401 7.33 -1.75 10.37
CA LEU A 401 7.12 -0.55 11.18
C LEU A 401 6.43 0.58 10.40
N ARG A 402 6.80 0.79 9.14
CA ARG A 402 6.09 1.74 8.25
C ARG A 402 4.62 1.40 8.11
N TRP A 403 4.31 0.11 7.93
CA TRP A 403 2.92 -0.32 7.86
C TRP A 403 2.17 -0.10 9.18
N ILE A 404 2.83 -0.29 10.32
CA ILE A 404 2.27 0.00 11.65
C ILE A 404 1.94 1.50 11.79
N VAL A 405 2.81 2.40 11.29
CA VAL A 405 2.53 3.85 11.24
C VAL A 405 1.30 4.14 10.38
N GLU A 406 1.24 3.56 9.18
CA GLU A 406 0.09 3.67 8.28
C GLU A 406 -1.22 3.19 8.93
N LEU A 407 -1.15 2.18 9.79
CA LEU A 407 -2.29 1.68 10.57
C LEU A 407 -2.64 2.55 11.80
N GLY A 408 -2.01 3.72 11.95
CA GLY A 408 -2.40 4.70 12.96
C GLY A 408 -1.46 4.82 14.17
N ARG A 409 -0.31 4.10 14.22
CA ARG A 409 0.69 4.28 15.28
C ARG A 409 1.58 5.48 14.95
N VAL A 410 0.98 6.66 15.05
CA VAL A 410 1.67 7.94 14.81
C VAL A 410 2.76 8.23 15.84
N ASP A 411 2.67 7.61 17.02
CA ASP A 411 3.61 7.70 18.13
C ASP A 411 5.04 7.18 17.82
N ILE A 412 5.19 6.38 16.76
CA ILE A 412 6.49 5.89 16.29
C ILE A 412 6.90 6.48 14.92
N CYS A 413 6.16 7.43 14.41
CA CYS A 413 6.34 7.95 13.04
C CYS A 413 7.73 8.58 12.85
N LEU A 414 8.18 9.39 13.81
CA LEU A 414 9.48 10.06 13.76
C LEU A 414 10.63 9.04 13.75
N GLU A 415 10.61 8.08 14.65
CA GLU A 415 11.67 7.09 14.81
C GLU A 415 11.75 6.18 13.58
N VAL A 416 10.62 5.77 13.03
CA VAL A 416 10.57 4.99 11.79
C VAL A 416 11.12 5.80 10.61
N SER A 417 10.83 7.08 10.53
CA SER A 417 11.41 8.00 9.55
C SER A 417 12.93 8.10 9.69
N MET A 418 13.43 8.26 10.93
CA MET A 418 14.87 8.32 11.23
C MET A 418 15.56 7.02 10.82
N MET A 419 15.06 5.88 11.27
CA MET A 419 15.64 4.57 10.95
C MET A 419 15.58 4.22 9.47
N SER A 420 14.58 4.72 8.74
CA SER A 420 14.46 4.54 7.29
C SER A 420 15.60 5.20 6.51
N SER A 421 16.29 6.19 7.08
CA SER A 421 17.45 6.83 6.45
C SER A 421 18.69 5.90 6.38
N HIS A 422 18.69 4.80 7.14
CA HIS A 422 19.82 3.87 7.25
C HIS A 422 19.60 2.54 6.50
N LEU A 423 18.60 2.45 5.60
CA LEU A 423 18.27 1.23 4.85
C LEU A 423 19.41 0.72 3.95
N ALA A 424 20.22 1.63 3.41
CA ALA A 424 21.28 1.26 2.46
C ALA A 424 22.50 0.61 3.15
N LEU A 425 22.82 1.05 4.37
CA LEU A 425 24.00 0.61 5.11
C LEU A 425 23.69 0.55 6.61
N PRO A 426 22.81 -0.36 7.04
CA PRO A 426 22.43 -0.47 8.45
C PRO A 426 23.56 -1.08 9.28
N ARG A 427 23.59 -0.70 10.57
CA ARG A 427 24.56 -1.13 11.56
C ARG A 427 23.93 -1.97 12.66
N GLU A 428 24.75 -2.65 13.46
CA GLU A 428 24.28 -3.48 14.58
C GLU A 428 23.44 -2.65 15.56
N GLY A 429 23.88 -1.43 15.92
CA GLY A 429 23.10 -0.53 16.78
C GLY A 429 21.76 -0.11 16.18
N HIS A 430 21.67 0.05 14.86
CA HIS A 430 20.39 0.31 14.19
C HIS A 430 19.42 -0.87 14.37
N LEU A 431 19.89 -2.11 14.26
CA LEU A 431 19.06 -3.30 14.45
C LEU A 431 18.62 -3.45 15.91
N GLU A 432 19.52 -3.19 16.86
CA GLU A 432 19.19 -3.18 18.29
C GLU A 432 18.13 -2.13 18.63
N CYS A 433 18.21 -0.96 17.99
CA CYS A 433 17.20 0.08 18.13
C CYS A 433 15.83 -0.38 17.63
N LEU A 434 15.75 -1.12 16.50
CA LEU A 434 14.48 -1.70 16.07
C LEU A 434 13.95 -2.72 17.08
N TYR A 435 14.80 -3.55 17.70
CA TYR A 435 14.35 -4.45 18.76
C TYR A 435 13.79 -3.69 19.97
N HIS A 436 14.36 -2.53 20.30
CA HIS A 436 13.81 -1.65 21.32
C HIS A 436 12.42 -1.11 20.93
N MET A 437 12.25 -0.68 19.68
CA MET A 437 10.95 -0.24 19.15
C MET A 437 9.90 -1.36 19.20
N PHE A 438 10.27 -2.61 18.87
CA PHE A 438 9.35 -3.74 18.99
C PHE A 438 9.05 -4.11 20.44
N ALA A 439 9.96 -3.88 21.38
CA ALA A 439 9.68 -4.04 22.81
C ALA A 439 8.67 -2.99 23.29
N TYR A 440 8.83 -1.72 22.88
CA TYR A 440 7.87 -0.64 23.13
C TYR A 440 6.48 -0.99 22.55
N LEU A 441 6.43 -1.40 21.31
CA LEU A 441 5.19 -1.81 20.65
C LEU A 441 4.53 -3.02 21.34
N GLY A 442 5.32 -3.98 21.84
CA GLY A 442 4.80 -5.12 22.60
C GLY A 442 4.17 -4.70 23.93
N LYS A 443 4.69 -3.67 24.57
CA LYS A 443 4.14 -3.11 25.81
C LYS A 443 2.89 -2.26 25.55
N TYR A 444 2.90 -1.45 24.51
CA TYR A 444 1.85 -0.49 24.17
C TYR A 444 1.12 -0.86 22.87
N HIS A 445 0.79 -2.15 22.68
CA HIS A 445 0.19 -2.65 21.44
C HIS A 445 -1.24 -2.17 21.20
N ASN A 446 -1.99 -1.82 22.25
CA ASN A 446 -3.43 -1.59 22.27
C ASN A 446 -3.85 -0.13 22.01
N ALA A 447 -2.96 0.70 21.48
CA ALA A 447 -3.33 2.06 21.08
C ALA A 447 -4.40 2.06 19.99
N GLU A 448 -5.35 2.97 20.12
CA GLU A 448 -6.46 3.16 19.18
C GLU A 448 -6.51 4.61 18.69
N MET A 449 -6.86 4.78 17.44
CA MET A 449 -7.19 6.06 16.84
C MET A 449 -8.70 6.27 16.94
N LEU A 450 -9.14 7.37 17.54
CA LEU A 450 -10.54 7.73 17.64
C LEU A 450 -10.90 8.75 16.57
N TYR A 451 -11.95 8.49 15.82
CA TYR A 451 -12.50 9.43 14.84
C TYR A 451 -13.60 10.28 15.49
N ASP A 452 -13.18 11.08 16.47
CA ASP A 452 -14.06 11.94 17.27
C ASP A 452 -14.59 13.11 16.42
N PRO A 453 -15.90 13.15 16.13
CA PRO A 453 -16.52 14.18 15.29
C PRO A 453 -16.79 15.49 16.02
N THR A 454 -16.52 15.58 17.33
CA THR A 454 -16.85 16.77 18.11
C THR A 454 -16.00 17.96 17.71
N GLU A 455 -16.61 19.15 17.69
CA GLU A 455 -15.88 20.37 17.40
C GLU A 455 -14.87 20.67 18.52
N PRO A 456 -13.63 21.06 18.16
CA PRO A 456 -12.66 21.46 19.15
C PRO A 456 -13.06 22.78 19.79
N GLN A 457 -12.95 22.85 21.12
CA GLN A 457 -13.06 24.14 21.80
C GLN A 457 -11.75 24.92 21.58
N ILE A 458 -11.82 25.92 20.72
CA ILE A 458 -10.67 26.76 20.38
C ILE A 458 -10.92 28.14 21.00
N ASP A 459 -10.00 28.60 21.86
CA ASP A 459 -9.99 29.97 22.32
C ASP A 459 -9.46 30.88 21.20
N PRO A 460 -10.30 31.75 20.60
CA PRO A 460 -9.87 32.65 19.54
C PRO A 460 -8.75 33.61 19.96
N SER A 461 -8.58 33.85 21.25
CA SER A 461 -7.57 34.77 21.78
C SER A 461 -6.14 34.27 21.61
N ILE A 462 -5.94 32.95 21.47
CA ILE A 462 -4.61 32.36 21.21
C ILE A 462 -4.12 32.59 19.79
N PHE A 463 -5.03 32.91 18.86
CA PHE A 463 -4.69 33.19 17.45
C PHE A 463 -4.44 34.69 17.27
N LYS A 464 -3.16 35.08 17.23
CA LYS A 464 -2.82 36.43 16.84
C LYS A 464 -3.16 36.62 15.37
N LYS A 465 -4.00 37.62 15.04
CA LYS A 465 -4.17 38.06 13.66
C LYS A 465 -2.78 38.41 13.11
N GLN A 466 -2.33 37.66 12.14
CA GLN A 466 -1.06 37.96 11.48
C GLN A 466 -1.29 39.06 10.45
N ASP A 467 -0.45 40.11 10.53
CA ASP A 467 -0.45 41.15 9.52
C ASP A 467 0.34 40.64 8.30
N TRP A 468 -0.39 40.39 7.22
CA TRP A 468 0.18 39.94 5.95
C TRP A 468 0.56 41.10 5.01
N THR A 469 0.49 42.35 5.45
CA THR A 469 0.80 43.53 4.60
C THR A 469 2.24 43.53 4.07
N PHE A 470 3.16 42.86 4.76
CA PHE A 470 4.55 42.67 4.33
C PHE A 470 4.75 41.44 3.43
N SER A 471 3.70 40.68 3.16
CA SER A 471 3.78 39.51 2.28
C SER A 471 3.82 39.96 0.83
N THR A 472 4.66 39.34 0.01
CA THR A 472 4.68 39.54 -1.45
C THR A 472 3.45 38.92 -2.14
N MET A 473 2.60 38.21 -1.40
CA MET A 473 1.35 37.64 -1.90
C MET A 473 0.24 38.67 -1.90
N SER A 474 -0.48 38.80 -3.00
CA SER A 474 -1.68 39.63 -3.07
C SER A 474 -2.84 39.03 -2.27
N GLU A 475 -3.87 39.84 -1.97
CA GLU A 475 -5.08 39.30 -1.32
C GLU A 475 -5.77 38.22 -2.15
N THR A 476 -5.72 38.34 -3.47
CA THR A 476 -6.25 37.33 -4.41
C THR A 476 -5.48 36.01 -4.35
N ASP A 477 -4.18 36.05 -4.06
CA ASP A 477 -3.36 34.85 -3.92
C ASP A 477 -3.61 34.11 -2.59
N ARG A 478 -4.35 34.70 -1.66
CA ARG A 478 -4.69 34.15 -0.35
C ARG A 478 -6.10 33.56 -0.30
N THR A 479 -6.89 33.83 -1.33
CA THR A 479 -8.28 33.34 -1.40
C THR A 479 -8.32 32.17 -2.37
N GLU A 480 -8.62 30.98 -1.84
CA GLU A 480 -8.86 29.83 -2.68
C GLU A 480 -10.15 30.00 -3.47
N VAL A 481 -10.05 29.91 -4.79
CA VAL A 481 -11.22 29.92 -5.66
C VAL A 481 -11.73 28.49 -5.79
N LEU A 482 -12.93 28.24 -5.30
CA LEU A 482 -13.56 26.92 -5.43
C LEU A 482 -13.79 26.59 -6.91
N PRO A 483 -13.58 25.33 -7.32
CA PRO A 483 -13.90 24.89 -8.67
C PRO A 483 -15.37 25.18 -9.01
N PRO A 484 -15.67 25.67 -10.22
CA PRO A 484 -17.04 26.07 -10.61
C PRO A 484 -18.03 24.88 -10.64
N ASP A 485 -17.52 23.66 -10.69
CA ASP A 485 -18.28 22.41 -10.70
C ASP A 485 -18.26 21.71 -9.32
N MET A 486 -17.84 22.41 -8.25
CA MET A 486 -17.85 21.86 -6.91
C MET A 486 -19.31 21.68 -6.43
N PRO A 487 -19.68 20.51 -5.88
CA PRO A 487 -21.01 20.29 -5.33
C PRO A 487 -21.30 21.26 -4.19
N GLU A 488 -22.58 21.69 -4.10
CA GLU A 488 -23.04 22.48 -2.95
C GLU A 488 -22.77 21.75 -1.63
N PRO A 489 -22.28 22.45 -0.60
CA PRO A 489 -22.02 21.85 0.70
C PRO A 489 -23.28 21.27 1.32
N LYS A 490 -23.23 20.02 1.76
CA LYS A 490 -24.35 19.35 2.43
C LYS A 490 -23.87 18.74 3.74
N GLY A 491 -24.54 19.07 4.83
CA GLY A 491 -24.22 18.54 6.14
C GLY A 491 -23.71 19.59 7.11
N LYS A 492 -22.98 19.15 8.12
CA LYS A 492 -22.49 20.00 9.20
C LYS A 492 -21.13 20.62 8.84
N PRO A 493 -20.85 21.85 9.28
CA PRO A 493 -19.51 22.44 9.18
C PRO A 493 -18.52 21.64 10.03
N PHE A 494 -17.24 21.78 9.71
CA PHE A 494 -16.15 21.18 10.47
C PHE A 494 -14.92 22.11 10.50
N VAL A 495 -14.04 21.86 11.45
CA VAL A 495 -12.80 22.61 11.64
C VAL A 495 -11.60 21.73 11.25
N ILE A 496 -10.77 22.24 10.33
CA ILE A 496 -9.49 21.62 10.03
C ILE A 496 -8.41 22.29 10.89
N ARG A 497 -7.63 21.48 11.61
CA ARG A 497 -6.48 21.93 12.38
C ARG A 497 -5.23 21.22 11.89
N CYS A 498 -4.17 21.96 11.70
CA CYS A 498 -2.86 21.43 11.35
C CYS A 498 -1.84 21.89 12.40
N PHE A 499 -1.17 20.92 13.04
CA PHE A 499 -0.01 21.18 13.89
C PHE A 499 1.23 20.85 13.09
N VAL A 500 2.15 21.78 13.03
CA VAL A 500 3.40 21.65 12.26
C VAL A 500 4.57 21.98 13.16
N ASP A 501 5.60 21.14 13.13
CA ASP A 501 6.87 21.39 13.79
C ASP A 501 8.04 20.98 12.89
N ALA A 502 9.17 21.67 13.04
CA ALA A 502 10.38 21.37 12.27
C ALA A 502 11.61 21.56 13.13
N ASP A 503 12.51 20.57 13.13
CA ASP A 503 13.80 20.75 13.75
C ASP A 503 14.73 21.64 12.90
N HIS A 504 15.71 22.25 13.54
CA HIS A 504 16.77 22.98 12.84
C HIS A 504 18.05 22.15 12.80
N ALA A 505 18.32 21.54 11.63
CA ALA A 505 19.53 20.75 11.40
C ALA A 505 19.72 19.63 12.45
N GLY A 506 18.62 18.93 12.79
CA GLY A 506 18.59 17.92 13.85
C GLY A 506 19.47 16.69 13.60
N ASP A 507 19.70 16.32 12.33
CA ASP A 507 20.68 15.30 11.97
C ASP A 507 22.11 15.85 12.19
N ALA A 508 22.82 15.28 13.15
CA ALA A 508 24.14 15.78 13.56
C ALA A 508 25.22 15.63 12.49
N VAL A 509 25.06 14.70 11.54
CA VAL A 509 26.03 14.41 10.48
C VAL A 509 25.71 15.14 9.19
N THR A 510 24.47 15.05 8.72
CA THR A 510 24.06 15.63 7.44
C THR A 510 23.53 17.06 7.57
N ARG A 511 23.23 17.49 8.78
CA ARG A 511 22.62 18.79 9.12
C ARG A 511 21.28 19.02 8.41
N LYS A 512 20.58 17.93 8.03
CA LYS A 512 19.23 17.99 7.49
C LYS A 512 18.21 18.17 8.60
N SER A 513 17.21 18.97 8.32
CA SER A 513 16.03 19.16 9.17
C SER A 513 14.94 18.14 8.83
N ARG A 514 14.11 17.85 9.80
CA ARG A 514 12.86 17.08 9.62
C ARG A 514 11.68 17.98 9.94
N THR A 515 10.63 17.87 9.13
CA THR A 515 9.35 18.52 9.39
C THR A 515 8.33 17.45 9.69
N GLY A 516 7.60 17.60 10.78
CA GLY A 516 6.46 16.79 11.16
C GLY A 516 5.19 17.64 11.09
N PHE A 517 4.09 17.02 10.71
CA PHE A 517 2.77 17.64 10.83
C PHE A 517 1.73 16.58 11.16
N ILE A 518 0.65 17.01 11.79
CA ILE A 518 -0.54 16.21 12.02
C ILE A 518 -1.76 17.06 11.73
N VAL A 519 -2.72 16.49 11.00
CA VAL A 519 -3.95 17.15 10.58
C VAL A 519 -5.13 16.52 11.31
N TYR A 520 -6.06 17.34 11.76
CA TYR A 520 -7.31 16.92 12.38
C TYR A 520 -8.50 17.48 11.61
N LEU A 521 -9.52 16.65 11.49
CA LEU A 521 -10.88 17.05 11.12
C LEU A 521 -11.72 17.05 12.40
N ASN A 522 -12.10 18.23 12.90
CA ASN A 522 -12.58 18.39 14.27
C ASN A 522 -11.56 17.82 15.29
N ASN A 523 -11.93 16.81 16.08
CA ASN A 523 -11.01 16.13 16.99
C ASN A 523 -10.47 14.79 16.43
N ALA A 524 -10.84 14.40 15.21
CA ALA A 524 -10.37 13.19 14.57
C ALA A 524 -9.04 13.42 13.83
N PRO A 525 -7.98 12.63 14.07
CA PRO A 525 -6.75 12.69 13.28
C PRO A 525 -6.99 12.05 11.89
N ILE A 526 -6.42 12.68 10.86
CA ILE A 526 -6.54 12.25 9.46
C ILE A 526 -5.28 11.50 9.01
#